data_04271e6ff7d7eb1ad45afb5425134e02
#
_entry.id   04271e6ff7d7eb1ad45afb5425134e02
#
_cell.length_a   1.000
_cell.length_b   1.000
_cell.length_c   1.000
_cell.angle_alpha   90.00
_cell.angle_beta   90.00
_cell.angle_gamma   90.00
#
_symmetry.space_group_name_H-M   'P 1'
#
loop_
_entity.id
_entity.type
_entity.pdbx_description
1 polymer ?
#
loop_
_entity_poly.entity_id
_entity_poly.type
_entity_poly.pdbx_seq_one_letter_code
_entity_poly.pdbx_strand_id
1 'polypeptide(L)'
;MNDFKENSRVCFLGDSITHNNGYISHIVGYYKDNMPERKVKFFNCGVSGGNIETLFSNFNGDIMRHNPTHAVIMIGINDSYRNALSELPKTERYAVLKNAYDEYKSNLEKLYNMLKEKGVEIILCTPTPYFEYEKSEVEPLYGGYALMLGYAEAVRSFAKEKGIPLCDYHSYITEMSQKEILVNPDHVHPNPDGHYYMAKCFLSFQGFELGENREIPSYLDAWREVVSKVREIWATEHHVIKDRGLSAEECVEKARWFIENGENNRYKEYFGSLCEKYIDFKPNQMKLEKEADELMDLLYE
;
A
#
# COMPACT_ATOMS: atom_id res chain seq x y z
N MET A 1 5.96 14.11 -19.55
CA MET A 1 5.60 12.68 -19.53
C MET A 1 6.03 12.16 -18.18
N ASN A 2 5.16 11.42 -17.48
CA ASN A 2 5.43 10.99 -16.09
C ASN A 2 6.04 9.57 -16.02
N ASP A 3 6.65 9.11 -17.12
CA ASP A 3 7.23 7.79 -17.26
C ASP A 3 8.64 7.70 -16.64
N PHE A 4 8.97 6.53 -16.10
CA PHE A 4 10.27 6.29 -15.49
C PHE A 4 11.36 6.16 -16.56
N LYS A 5 12.50 6.78 -16.29
CA LYS A 5 13.67 6.77 -17.17
C LYS A 5 14.56 5.57 -16.88
N GLU A 6 15.56 5.40 -17.74
CA GLU A 6 16.58 4.36 -17.57
C GLU A 6 17.21 4.42 -16.17
N ASN A 7 17.35 3.23 -15.56
CA ASN A 7 17.89 3.04 -14.20
C ASN A 7 17.10 3.72 -13.08
N SER A 8 15.84 4.12 -13.31
CA SER A 8 14.98 4.61 -12.23
C SER A 8 14.80 3.53 -11.15
N ARG A 9 14.79 3.97 -9.89
CA ARG A 9 14.55 3.16 -8.71
C ARG A 9 13.28 3.67 -8.05
N VAL A 10 12.20 2.93 -8.17
CA VAL A 10 10.84 3.38 -7.84
C VAL A 10 10.33 2.65 -6.60
N CYS A 11 10.13 3.38 -5.51
CA CYS A 11 9.49 2.86 -4.31
C CYS A 11 7.98 3.15 -4.32
N PHE A 12 7.16 2.11 -4.20
CA PHE A 12 5.72 2.24 -3.97
C PHE A 12 5.43 2.26 -2.47
N LEU A 13 4.99 3.40 -1.97
CA LEU A 13 4.70 3.66 -0.57
C LEU A 13 3.19 3.60 -0.34
N GLY A 14 2.75 2.83 0.66
CA GLY A 14 1.32 2.71 0.92
C GLY A 14 0.98 1.74 2.06
N ASP A 15 -0.27 1.37 2.09
CA ASP A 15 -0.89 0.48 3.08
C ASP A 15 -1.00 -0.97 2.59
N SER A 16 -2.04 -1.69 3.06
CA SER A 16 -2.33 -3.08 2.68
C SER A 16 -2.56 -3.29 1.18
N ILE A 17 -3.10 -2.30 0.49
CA ILE A 17 -3.36 -2.40 -0.96
C ILE A 17 -2.03 -2.44 -1.73
N THR A 18 -1.07 -1.62 -1.32
CA THR A 18 0.30 -1.63 -1.87
C THR A 18 1.07 -2.87 -1.42
N HIS A 19 0.96 -3.25 -0.12
CA HIS A 19 1.56 -4.46 0.44
C HIS A 19 1.19 -5.71 -0.37
N ASN A 20 -0.04 -5.85 -0.82
CA ASN A 20 -0.54 -6.97 -1.65
C ASN A 20 0.29 -7.20 -2.92
N ASN A 21 0.92 -6.18 -3.45
CA ASN A 21 1.78 -6.23 -4.64
C ASN A 21 1.05 -6.48 -5.98
N GLY A 22 -0.29 -6.56 -6.01
CA GLY A 22 -1.04 -6.91 -7.22
C GLY A 22 -0.86 -5.91 -8.36
N TYR A 23 -1.25 -4.64 -8.14
CA TYR A 23 -1.13 -3.60 -9.18
C TYR A 23 0.32 -3.30 -9.54
N ILE A 24 1.26 -3.40 -8.58
CA ILE A 24 2.69 -3.23 -8.83
C ILE A 24 3.20 -4.30 -9.78
N SER A 25 2.77 -5.56 -9.58
CA SER A 25 3.18 -6.68 -10.44
C SER A 25 2.78 -6.48 -11.91
N HIS A 26 1.58 -5.95 -12.17
CA HIS A 26 1.18 -5.57 -13.53
C HIS A 26 2.05 -4.46 -14.12
N ILE A 27 2.40 -3.45 -13.32
CA ILE A 27 3.29 -2.35 -13.75
C ILE A 27 4.69 -2.89 -14.06
N VAL A 28 5.26 -3.73 -13.18
CA VAL A 28 6.56 -4.38 -13.38
C VAL A 28 6.56 -5.21 -14.66
N GLY A 29 5.53 -6.06 -14.85
CA GLY A 29 5.37 -6.86 -16.07
C GLY A 29 5.34 -5.99 -17.32
N TYR A 30 4.55 -4.90 -17.29
CA TYR A 30 4.47 -3.98 -18.42
C TYR A 30 5.85 -3.38 -18.78
N TYR A 31 6.60 -2.87 -17.78
CA TYR A 31 7.92 -2.29 -18.01
C TYR A 31 8.93 -3.33 -18.52
N LYS A 32 8.88 -4.56 -17.94
CA LYS A 32 9.74 -5.65 -18.40
C LYS A 32 9.47 -6.04 -19.85
N ASP A 33 8.19 -6.15 -20.22
CA ASP A 33 7.80 -6.66 -21.55
C ASP A 33 7.94 -5.60 -22.64
N ASN A 34 7.75 -4.31 -22.33
CA ASN A 34 7.70 -3.24 -23.32
C ASN A 34 8.90 -2.30 -23.32
N MET A 35 9.65 -2.22 -22.21
CA MET A 35 10.77 -1.28 -22.04
C MET A 35 11.94 -1.89 -21.24
N PRO A 36 12.38 -3.14 -21.57
CA PRO A 36 13.41 -3.84 -20.78
C PRO A 36 14.74 -3.08 -20.77
N GLU A 37 15.03 -2.30 -21.81
CA GLU A 37 16.24 -1.48 -21.92
C GLU A 37 16.32 -0.40 -20.83
N ARG A 38 15.19 0.02 -20.27
CA ARG A 38 15.17 1.05 -19.21
C ARG A 38 15.65 0.53 -17.86
N LYS A 39 15.63 -0.77 -17.63
CA LYS A 39 16.11 -1.40 -16.39
C LYS A 39 15.55 -0.72 -15.12
N VAL A 40 14.25 -0.39 -15.15
CA VAL A 40 13.58 0.28 -14.02
C VAL A 40 13.39 -0.73 -12.88
N LYS A 41 13.93 -0.43 -11.71
CA LYS A 41 13.75 -1.26 -10.52
C LYS A 41 12.58 -0.78 -9.68
N PHE A 42 11.73 -1.71 -9.28
CA PHE A 42 10.53 -1.44 -8.51
C PHE A 42 10.61 -2.10 -7.13
N PHE A 43 10.29 -1.32 -6.11
CA PHE A 43 10.34 -1.74 -4.71
C PHE A 43 8.99 -1.51 -4.06
N ASN A 44 8.44 -2.55 -3.46
CA ASN A 44 7.23 -2.46 -2.67
C ASN A 44 7.61 -2.08 -1.23
N CYS A 45 7.17 -0.91 -0.77
CA CYS A 45 7.31 -0.43 0.60
C CYS A 45 5.94 -0.24 1.28
N GLY A 46 4.92 -0.98 0.81
CA GLY A 46 3.60 -1.02 1.44
C GLY A 46 3.61 -1.80 2.74
N VAL A 47 2.84 -1.35 3.72
CA VAL A 47 2.68 -2.02 5.02
C VAL A 47 1.20 -2.24 5.30
N SER A 48 0.78 -3.48 5.46
CA SER A 48 -0.61 -3.81 5.78
C SER A 48 -1.06 -3.08 7.05
N GLY A 49 -2.22 -2.41 7.02
CA GLY A 49 -2.71 -1.58 8.12
C GLY A 49 -1.97 -0.24 8.32
N GLY A 50 -0.93 0.03 7.56
CA GLY A 50 -0.11 1.23 7.70
C GLY A 50 -0.83 2.53 7.34
N ASN A 51 -0.42 3.60 7.97
CA ASN A 51 -0.79 4.99 7.72
C ASN A 51 0.48 5.81 7.39
N ILE A 52 0.38 7.14 7.24
CA ILE A 52 1.56 7.97 6.93
C ILE A 52 2.62 7.89 8.04
N GLU A 53 2.25 7.76 9.30
CA GLU A 53 3.21 7.63 10.41
C GLU A 53 4.03 6.33 10.31
N THR A 54 3.43 5.27 9.77
CA THR A 54 4.14 4.03 9.43
C THR A 54 5.26 4.30 8.43
N LEU A 55 5.01 5.13 7.42
CA LEU A 55 6.03 5.51 6.44
C LEU A 55 7.18 6.32 7.07
N PHE A 56 6.90 7.19 8.06
CA PHE A 56 7.95 7.86 8.81
C PHE A 56 8.81 6.88 9.60
N SER A 57 8.17 5.95 10.29
CA SER A 57 8.86 4.95 11.11
C SER A 57 9.77 4.05 10.29
N ASN A 58 9.39 3.77 9.05
CA ASN A 58 10.10 2.88 8.13
C ASN A 58 10.99 3.63 7.13
N PHE A 59 11.05 4.96 7.21
CA PHE A 59 11.67 5.82 6.19
C PHE A 59 13.08 5.40 5.83
N ASN A 60 13.97 5.26 6.81
CA ASN A 60 15.36 4.91 6.54
C ASN A 60 15.55 3.40 6.30
N GLY A 61 14.86 2.55 7.07
CA GLY A 61 15.08 1.10 7.06
C GLY A 61 14.45 0.39 5.89
N ASP A 62 13.30 0.86 5.38
CA ASP A 62 12.57 0.22 4.30
C ASP A 62 12.59 1.06 3.01
N ILE A 63 12.38 2.38 3.09
CA ILE A 63 12.27 3.21 1.90
C ILE A 63 13.64 3.62 1.37
N MET A 64 14.42 4.33 2.19
CA MET A 64 15.68 4.93 1.73
C MET A 64 16.81 3.93 1.49
N ARG A 65 16.73 2.70 2.04
CA ARG A 65 17.70 1.63 1.74
C ARG A 65 17.74 1.28 0.25
N HIS A 66 16.65 1.52 -0.47
CA HIS A 66 16.57 1.29 -1.91
C HIS A 66 17.20 2.40 -2.76
N ASN A 67 17.69 3.49 -2.15
CA ASN A 67 18.19 4.68 -2.85
C ASN A 67 17.21 5.13 -3.96
N PRO A 68 15.95 5.43 -3.63
CA PRO A 68 14.92 5.69 -4.62
C PRO A 68 15.21 6.97 -5.40
N THR A 69 14.98 6.92 -6.70
CA THR A 69 14.88 8.12 -7.55
C THR A 69 13.45 8.66 -7.54
N HIS A 70 12.46 7.79 -7.35
CA HIS A 70 11.04 8.12 -7.34
C HIS A 70 10.32 7.43 -6.18
N ALA A 71 9.33 8.14 -5.62
CA ALA A 71 8.37 7.60 -4.67
C ALA A 71 6.96 7.76 -5.23
N VAL A 72 6.24 6.65 -5.38
CA VAL A 72 4.81 6.61 -5.75
C VAL A 72 4.03 6.40 -4.45
N ILE A 73 3.22 7.36 -4.05
CA ILE A 73 2.57 7.38 -2.73
C ILE A 73 1.07 7.22 -2.88
N MET A 74 0.51 6.13 -2.34
CA MET A 74 -0.92 5.89 -2.20
C MET A 74 -1.23 5.47 -0.78
N ILE A 75 -1.75 6.39 0.03
CA ILE A 75 -2.02 6.20 1.46
C ILE A 75 -3.24 7.03 1.87
N GLY A 76 -3.94 6.66 2.95
CA GLY A 76 -5.01 7.48 3.52
C GLY A 76 -6.17 6.70 4.10
N ILE A 77 -6.41 5.44 3.68
CA ILE A 77 -7.56 4.68 4.15
C ILE A 77 -7.47 4.36 5.66
N ASN A 78 -6.28 4.11 6.17
CA ASN A 78 -6.08 3.87 7.61
C ASN A 78 -5.92 5.18 8.39
N ASP A 79 -5.42 6.24 7.77
CA ASP A 79 -5.38 7.59 8.35
C ASP A 79 -6.80 8.15 8.59
N SER A 80 -7.79 7.65 7.87
CA SER A 80 -9.16 8.18 7.91
C SER A 80 -9.94 7.85 9.19
N TYR A 81 -9.42 6.93 10.03
CA TYR A 81 -10.14 6.42 11.21
C TYR A 81 -11.59 6.02 10.90
N ARG A 82 -11.81 5.44 9.70
CA ARG A 82 -13.16 5.14 9.18
C ARG A 82 -14.04 4.32 10.13
N ASN A 83 -13.43 3.48 10.98
CA ASN A 83 -14.17 2.70 11.98
C ASN A 83 -14.95 3.59 12.97
N ALA A 84 -14.55 4.85 13.16
CA ALA A 84 -15.32 5.81 13.94
C ALA A 84 -16.76 5.98 13.41
N LEU A 85 -17.01 5.71 12.13
CA LEU A 85 -18.34 5.76 11.52
C LEU A 85 -19.31 4.71 12.12
N SER A 86 -18.80 3.59 12.62
CA SER A 86 -19.61 2.54 13.28
C SER A 86 -19.40 2.49 14.80
N GLU A 87 -18.20 2.73 15.29
CA GLU A 87 -17.82 2.50 16.68
C GLU A 87 -18.17 3.67 17.61
N LEU A 88 -18.24 4.91 17.08
CA LEU A 88 -18.47 6.10 17.89
C LEU A 88 -19.91 6.63 17.78
N PRO A 89 -20.43 7.26 18.87
CA PRO A 89 -21.66 8.04 18.82
C PRO A 89 -21.55 9.18 17.77
N LYS A 90 -22.66 9.51 17.09
CA LYS A 90 -22.68 10.56 16.05
C LYS A 90 -22.14 11.90 16.55
N THR A 91 -22.33 12.22 17.82
CA THR A 91 -21.86 13.48 18.44
C THR A 91 -20.34 13.58 18.56
N GLU A 92 -19.64 12.44 18.56
CA GLU A 92 -18.18 12.38 18.72
C GLU A 92 -17.46 12.21 17.38
N ARG A 93 -18.12 11.59 16.39
CA ARG A 93 -17.53 11.26 15.07
C ARG A 93 -16.88 12.45 14.40
N TYR A 94 -17.58 13.60 14.38
CA TYR A 94 -17.09 14.78 13.65
C TYR A 94 -15.73 15.26 14.16
N ALA A 95 -15.55 15.34 15.47
CA ALA A 95 -14.30 15.81 16.05
C ALA A 95 -13.15 14.85 15.74
N VAL A 96 -13.38 13.54 15.89
CA VAL A 96 -12.37 12.50 15.61
C VAL A 96 -11.98 12.48 14.13
N LEU A 97 -12.97 12.44 13.23
CA LEU A 97 -12.71 12.41 11.78
C LEU A 97 -12.06 13.70 11.27
N LYS A 98 -12.46 14.86 11.85
CA LYS A 98 -11.82 16.13 11.51
C LYS A 98 -10.35 16.17 11.95
N ASN A 99 -10.06 15.74 13.17
CA ASN A 99 -8.68 15.68 13.65
C ASN A 99 -7.83 14.76 12.79
N ALA A 100 -8.32 13.54 12.49
CA ALA A 100 -7.63 12.60 11.62
C ALA A 100 -7.35 13.20 10.23
N TYR A 101 -8.31 13.91 9.66
CA TYR A 101 -8.15 14.60 8.37
C TYR A 101 -7.09 15.72 8.42
N ASP A 102 -7.09 16.53 9.48
CA ASP A 102 -6.11 17.60 9.64
C ASP A 102 -4.68 17.05 9.88
N GLU A 103 -4.57 15.98 10.67
CA GLU A 103 -3.31 15.24 10.88
C GLU A 103 -2.79 14.63 9.57
N TYR A 104 -3.67 13.99 8.79
CA TYR A 104 -3.31 13.42 7.49
C TYR A 104 -2.69 14.47 6.56
N LYS A 105 -3.29 15.65 6.45
CA LYS A 105 -2.77 16.74 5.60
C LYS A 105 -1.40 17.22 6.07
N SER A 106 -1.24 17.39 7.38
CA SER A 106 0.04 17.79 7.97
C SER A 106 1.12 16.73 7.75
N ASN A 107 0.78 15.47 7.92
CA ASN A 107 1.68 14.35 7.73
C ASN A 107 2.05 14.15 6.24
N LEU A 108 1.10 14.39 5.31
CA LEU A 108 1.38 14.36 3.88
C LEU A 108 2.42 15.41 3.48
N GLU A 109 2.30 16.63 4.02
CA GLU A 109 3.28 17.69 3.79
C GLU A 109 4.65 17.35 4.39
N LYS A 110 4.68 16.76 5.59
CA LYS A 110 5.91 16.30 6.23
C LYS A 110 6.59 15.21 5.41
N LEU A 111 5.85 14.20 4.91
CA LEU A 111 6.39 13.15 4.06
C LEU A 111 6.97 13.72 2.76
N TYR A 112 6.25 14.64 2.14
CA TYR A 112 6.72 15.36 0.96
C TYR A 112 8.07 16.03 1.21
N ASN A 113 8.21 16.79 2.30
CA ASN A 113 9.44 17.49 2.63
C ASN A 113 10.59 16.51 2.87
N MET A 114 10.36 15.42 3.62
CA MET A 114 11.36 14.39 3.89
C MET A 114 11.91 13.76 2.59
N LEU A 115 11.04 13.45 1.63
CA LEU A 115 11.44 12.87 0.34
C LEU A 115 12.17 13.89 -0.54
N LYS A 116 11.68 15.14 -0.58
CA LYS A 116 12.33 16.23 -1.34
C LYS A 116 13.72 16.55 -0.82
N GLU A 117 13.94 16.56 0.48
CA GLU A 117 15.28 16.73 1.10
C GLU A 117 16.27 15.64 0.67
N LYS A 118 15.78 14.45 0.31
CA LYS A 118 16.57 13.35 -0.23
C LYS A 118 16.72 13.38 -1.75
N GLY A 119 16.15 14.37 -2.44
CA GLY A 119 16.20 14.48 -3.89
C GLY A 119 15.30 13.48 -4.62
N VAL A 120 14.32 12.89 -3.92
CA VAL A 120 13.39 11.91 -4.51
C VAL A 120 12.28 12.63 -5.27
N GLU A 121 12.01 12.24 -6.50
CA GLU A 121 10.85 12.68 -7.27
C GLU A 121 9.58 11.99 -6.76
N ILE A 122 8.48 12.73 -6.68
CA ILE A 122 7.25 12.24 -6.06
C ILE A 122 6.14 12.17 -7.09
N ILE A 123 5.44 11.05 -7.12
CA ILE A 123 4.15 10.88 -7.78
C ILE A 123 3.13 10.60 -6.67
N LEU A 124 2.10 11.41 -6.58
CA LEU A 124 0.99 11.16 -5.67
C LEU A 124 -0.10 10.36 -6.39
N CYS A 125 -0.68 9.43 -5.64
CA CYS A 125 -1.90 8.73 -6.04
C CYS A 125 -2.99 9.05 -5.03
N THR A 126 -4.22 9.34 -5.49
CA THR A 126 -5.34 9.41 -4.55
C THR A 126 -5.57 8.03 -3.93
N PRO A 127 -5.98 7.93 -2.64
CA PRO A 127 -6.43 6.66 -2.09
C PRO A 127 -7.61 6.13 -2.91
N THR A 128 -7.77 4.80 -2.96
CA THR A 128 -8.92 4.16 -3.61
C THR A 128 -10.24 4.56 -2.93
N PRO A 129 -11.39 4.50 -3.63
CA PRO A 129 -12.68 4.71 -2.98
C PRO A 129 -12.94 3.63 -1.93
N TYR A 130 -13.76 3.95 -0.91
CA TYR A 130 -14.44 2.95 -0.11
C TYR A 130 -15.72 2.53 -0.85
N PHE A 131 -15.91 1.23 -1.06
CA PHE A 131 -16.96 0.68 -1.93
C PHE A 131 -18.28 0.48 -1.17
N GLU A 132 -18.83 1.54 -0.59
CA GLU A 132 -20.02 1.54 0.26
C GLU A 132 -21.26 0.92 -0.41
N TYR A 133 -21.36 1.05 -1.73
CA TYR A 133 -22.53 0.63 -2.49
C TYR A 133 -22.37 -0.73 -3.16
N GLU A 134 -21.23 -1.38 -3.01
CA GLU A 134 -20.99 -2.70 -3.54
C GLU A 134 -21.74 -3.75 -2.71
N LYS A 135 -22.40 -4.69 -3.39
CA LYS A 135 -23.11 -5.79 -2.72
C LYS A 135 -22.11 -6.79 -2.14
N SER A 136 -22.20 -7.00 -0.83
CA SER A 136 -21.34 -7.91 -0.09
C SER A 136 -22.10 -8.55 1.07
N GLU A 137 -21.57 -9.66 1.59
CA GLU A 137 -22.04 -10.28 2.83
C GLU A 137 -21.60 -9.48 4.09
N VAL A 138 -20.61 -8.60 3.92
CA VAL A 138 -20.12 -7.69 4.98
C VAL A 138 -20.89 -6.37 4.88
N GLU A 139 -21.44 -5.93 6.01
CA GLU A 139 -22.11 -4.62 6.07
C GLU A 139 -21.11 -3.48 5.83
N PRO A 140 -21.43 -2.53 4.93
CA PRO A 140 -20.54 -1.40 4.69
C PRO A 140 -20.57 -0.39 5.83
N LEU A 141 -19.50 0.40 5.94
CA LEU A 141 -19.49 1.59 6.79
C LEU A 141 -20.16 2.73 6.03
N TYR A 142 -21.41 3.04 6.40
CA TYR A 142 -22.18 4.13 5.78
C TYR A 142 -21.49 5.50 5.99
N GLY A 143 -21.25 6.20 4.90
CA GLY A 143 -20.45 7.43 4.85
C GLY A 143 -18.97 7.20 4.49
N GLY A 144 -18.54 5.95 4.37
CA GLY A 144 -17.16 5.59 4.04
C GLY A 144 -16.72 6.12 2.67
N TYR A 145 -17.60 6.06 1.66
CA TYR A 145 -17.31 6.64 0.34
C TYR A 145 -17.07 8.16 0.43
N ALA A 146 -17.95 8.89 1.08
CA ALA A 146 -17.83 10.34 1.22
C ALA A 146 -16.57 10.73 2.03
N LEU A 147 -16.23 9.94 3.06
CA LEU A 147 -15.01 10.12 3.83
C LEU A 147 -13.78 9.98 2.94
N MET A 148 -13.66 8.89 2.17
CA MET A 148 -12.51 8.66 1.29
C MET A 148 -12.44 9.65 0.12
N LEU A 149 -13.58 10.12 -0.38
CA LEU A 149 -13.61 11.22 -1.35
C LEU A 149 -12.93 12.49 -0.77
N GLY A 150 -13.20 12.80 0.51
CA GLY A 150 -12.54 13.92 1.20
C GLY A 150 -11.02 13.78 1.24
N TYR A 151 -10.50 12.58 1.51
CA TYR A 151 -9.06 12.30 1.47
C TYR A 151 -8.48 12.39 0.05
N ALA A 152 -9.20 11.90 -0.95
CA ALA A 152 -8.81 12.06 -2.35
C ALA A 152 -8.72 13.54 -2.76
N GLU A 153 -9.69 14.37 -2.34
CA GLU A 153 -9.66 15.83 -2.58
C GLU A 153 -8.50 16.53 -1.87
N ALA A 154 -8.12 16.08 -0.67
CA ALA A 154 -6.94 16.59 0.01
C ALA A 154 -5.66 16.32 -0.82
N VAL A 155 -5.51 15.10 -1.34
CA VAL A 155 -4.37 14.74 -2.20
C VAL A 155 -4.37 15.53 -3.50
N ARG A 156 -5.53 15.69 -4.18
CA ARG A 156 -5.66 16.50 -5.40
C ARG A 156 -5.25 17.96 -5.16
N SER A 157 -5.75 18.53 -4.06
CA SER A 157 -5.44 19.92 -3.69
C SER A 157 -3.96 20.11 -3.39
N PHE A 158 -3.37 19.19 -2.63
CA PHE A 158 -1.95 19.23 -2.29
C PHE A 158 -1.05 19.02 -3.52
N ALA A 159 -1.38 18.06 -4.39
CA ALA A 159 -0.66 17.83 -5.63
C ALA A 159 -0.67 19.08 -6.53
N LYS A 160 -1.84 19.71 -6.66
CA LYS A 160 -1.99 20.96 -7.42
C LYS A 160 -1.18 22.11 -6.83
N GLU A 161 -1.23 22.29 -5.50
CA GLU A 161 -0.49 23.35 -4.79
C GLU A 161 1.04 23.20 -4.98
N LYS A 162 1.56 21.98 -4.84
CA LYS A 162 3.00 21.70 -4.91
C LYS A 162 3.49 21.42 -6.35
N GLY A 163 2.60 21.37 -7.34
CA GLY A 163 2.94 21.01 -8.72
C GLY A 163 3.43 19.55 -8.88
N ILE A 164 2.89 18.63 -8.08
CA ILE A 164 3.28 17.23 -8.08
C ILE A 164 2.42 16.44 -9.09
N PRO A 165 2.99 15.55 -9.92
CA PRO A 165 2.23 14.63 -10.75
C PRO A 165 1.25 13.80 -9.93
N LEU A 166 0.00 13.68 -10.38
CA LEU A 166 -1.08 12.99 -9.69
C LEU A 166 -1.71 11.90 -10.53
N CYS A 167 -1.70 10.66 -10.04
CA CYS A 167 -2.50 9.56 -10.57
C CYS A 167 -3.80 9.44 -9.77
N ASP A 168 -4.96 9.68 -10.40
CA ASP A 168 -6.25 9.72 -9.71
C ASP A 168 -6.94 8.36 -9.67
N TYR A 169 -6.48 7.48 -8.79
CA TYR A 169 -7.13 6.17 -8.58
C TYR A 169 -8.57 6.29 -8.14
N HIS A 170 -8.88 7.24 -7.24
CA HIS A 170 -10.24 7.39 -6.72
C HIS A 170 -11.26 7.57 -7.83
N SER A 171 -11.03 8.54 -8.72
CA SER A 171 -11.97 8.81 -9.83
C SER A 171 -12.03 7.63 -10.81
N TYR A 172 -10.88 7.13 -11.22
CA TYR A 172 -10.80 6.06 -12.21
C TYR A 172 -11.45 4.76 -11.73
N ILE A 173 -11.14 4.33 -10.51
CA ILE A 173 -11.70 3.09 -9.94
C ILE A 173 -13.19 3.25 -9.64
N THR A 174 -13.65 4.43 -9.19
CA THR A 174 -15.09 4.71 -9.04
C THR A 174 -15.84 4.57 -10.38
N GLU A 175 -15.27 5.04 -11.48
CA GLU A 175 -15.87 4.88 -12.80
C GLU A 175 -15.92 3.41 -13.23
N MET A 176 -14.82 2.69 -13.08
CA MET A 176 -14.74 1.27 -13.49
C MET A 176 -15.62 0.36 -12.63
N SER A 177 -15.78 0.66 -11.34
CA SER A 177 -16.65 -0.10 -10.43
C SER A 177 -18.15 -0.05 -10.81
N GLN A 178 -18.55 0.90 -11.66
CA GLN A 178 -19.90 0.91 -12.23
C GLN A 178 -20.14 -0.20 -13.27
N LYS A 179 -19.08 -0.82 -13.76
CA LYS A 179 -19.10 -1.84 -14.81
C LYS A 179 -18.83 -3.23 -14.29
N GLU A 180 -17.95 -3.34 -13.28
CA GLU A 180 -17.43 -4.60 -12.75
C GLU A 180 -17.20 -4.49 -11.23
N ILE A 181 -17.26 -5.62 -10.52
CA ILE A 181 -16.90 -5.70 -9.09
C ILE A 181 -15.39 -5.69 -8.97
N LEU A 182 -14.84 -4.63 -8.38
CA LEU A 182 -13.38 -4.39 -8.28
C LEU A 182 -12.83 -4.55 -6.86
N VAL A 183 -13.66 -4.95 -5.90
CA VAL A 183 -13.31 -4.99 -4.49
C VAL A 183 -13.66 -6.35 -3.88
N ASN A 184 -12.91 -6.76 -2.88
CA ASN A 184 -13.24 -7.88 -2.02
C ASN A 184 -14.45 -7.56 -1.12
N PRO A 185 -15.10 -8.56 -0.50
CA PRO A 185 -16.26 -8.37 0.35
C PRO A 185 -16.09 -7.40 1.54
N ASP A 186 -14.88 -6.99 1.85
CA ASP A 186 -14.56 -6.04 2.93
C ASP A 186 -14.75 -4.56 2.57
N HIS A 187 -15.14 -4.25 1.35
CA HIS A 187 -15.38 -2.91 0.81
C HIS A 187 -14.14 -2.00 0.70
N VAL A 188 -12.94 -2.54 0.91
CA VAL A 188 -11.68 -1.80 0.98
C VAL A 188 -10.65 -2.31 -0.03
N HIS A 189 -10.34 -3.60 0.04
CA HIS A 189 -9.22 -4.17 -0.70
C HIS A 189 -9.63 -4.54 -2.12
N PRO A 190 -8.93 -4.01 -3.15
CA PRO A 190 -9.16 -4.42 -4.52
C PRO A 190 -9.02 -5.95 -4.68
N ASN A 191 -9.91 -6.53 -5.46
CA ASN A 191 -9.77 -7.90 -5.95
C ASN A 191 -8.75 -7.95 -7.12
N PRO A 192 -8.46 -9.11 -7.73
CA PRO A 192 -7.51 -9.18 -8.84
C PRO A 192 -7.82 -8.22 -9.99
N ASP A 193 -9.10 -8.05 -10.37
CA ASP A 193 -9.52 -7.10 -11.40
C ASP A 193 -9.32 -5.65 -10.95
N GLY A 194 -9.59 -5.34 -9.67
CA GLY A 194 -9.31 -4.04 -9.09
C GLY A 194 -7.83 -3.67 -9.17
N HIS A 195 -6.93 -4.60 -8.86
CA HIS A 195 -5.48 -4.39 -9.01
C HIS A 195 -5.08 -4.18 -10.47
N TYR A 196 -5.66 -4.93 -11.41
CA TYR A 196 -5.43 -4.71 -12.84
C TYR A 196 -5.87 -3.29 -13.26
N TYR A 197 -7.06 -2.84 -12.87
CA TYR A 197 -7.52 -1.49 -13.20
C TYR A 197 -6.70 -0.39 -12.53
N MET A 198 -6.15 -0.61 -11.33
CA MET A 198 -5.19 0.32 -10.73
C MET A 198 -3.92 0.42 -11.57
N ALA A 199 -3.37 -0.70 -12.03
CA ALA A 199 -2.22 -0.69 -12.91
C ALA A 199 -2.52 0.00 -14.25
N LYS A 200 -3.69 -0.26 -14.84
CA LYS A 200 -4.17 0.38 -16.08
C LYS A 200 -4.28 1.91 -15.92
N CYS A 201 -4.82 2.38 -14.80
CA CYS A 201 -4.87 3.80 -14.45
C CYS A 201 -3.47 4.41 -14.37
N PHE A 202 -2.55 3.76 -13.66
CA PHE A 202 -1.20 4.26 -13.46
C PHE A 202 -0.41 4.33 -14.77
N LEU A 203 -0.49 3.28 -15.58
CA LEU A 203 0.17 3.24 -16.89
C LEU A 203 -0.43 4.28 -17.85
N SER A 204 -1.76 4.46 -17.85
CA SER A 204 -2.41 5.52 -18.63
C SER A 204 -1.96 6.92 -18.19
N PHE A 205 -1.80 7.17 -16.89
CA PHE A 205 -1.24 8.40 -16.37
C PHE A 205 0.21 8.65 -16.88
N GLN A 206 0.96 7.58 -17.12
CA GLN A 206 2.30 7.65 -17.72
C GLN A 206 2.28 7.77 -19.25
N GLY A 207 1.11 7.68 -19.89
CA GLY A 207 0.94 7.72 -21.35
C GLY A 207 1.08 6.35 -22.02
N PHE A 208 0.92 5.26 -21.27
CA PHE A 208 0.99 3.89 -21.77
C PHE A 208 -0.40 3.23 -21.74
N GLU A 209 -0.55 2.18 -22.55
CA GLU A 209 -1.78 1.39 -22.62
C GLU A 209 -1.49 -0.04 -22.15
N LEU A 210 -2.15 -0.48 -21.07
CA LEU A 210 -2.13 -1.86 -20.62
C LEU A 210 -3.14 -2.67 -21.43
N GLY A 211 -2.71 -3.78 -22.04
CA GLY A 211 -3.56 -4.68 -22.79
C GLY A 211 -4.64 -5.35 -21.93
N GLU A 212 -5.57 -6.05 -22.56
CA GLU A 212 -6.75 -6.62 -21.88
C GLU A 212 -6.46 -7.93 -21.10
N ASN A 213 -5.24 -8.48 -21.19
CA ASN A 213 -4.84 -9.62 -20.38
C ASN A 213 -4.68 -9.19 -18.90
N ARG A 214 -5.47 -9.79 -18.04
CA ARG A 214 -5.50 -9.49 -16.59
C ARG A 214 -4.65 -10.43 -15.76
N GLU A 215 -3.92 -11.34 -16.37
CA GLU A 215 -3.03 -12.23 -15.66
C GLU A 215 -1.68 -11.56 -15.39
N ILE A 216 -1.18 -11.73 -14.17
CA ILE A 216 0.19 -11.33 -13.84
C ILE A 216 1.13 -12.34 -14.48
N PRO A 217 2.17 -11.89 -15.20
CA PRO A 217 3.12 -12.81 -15.83
C PRO A 217 3.80 -13.75 -14.81
N SER A 218 3.79 -15.06 -15.09
CA SER A 218 4.31 -16.07 -14.17
C SER A 218 5.82 -15.96 -13.92
N TYR A 219 6.57 -15.32 -14.79
CA TYR A 219 8.00 -15.04 -14.54
C TYR A 219 8.23 -14.10 -13.35
N LEU A 220 7.18 -13.43 -12.83
CA LEU A 220 7.24 -12.61 -11.62
C LEU A 220 6.96 -13.39 -10.34
N ASP A 221 6.55 -14.67 -10.41
CA ASP A 221 6.07 -15.40 -9.23
C ASP A 221 7.14 -15.54 -8.14
N ALA A 222 8.37 -15.85 -8.50
CA ALA A 222 9.49 -15.95 -7.55
C ALA A 222 9.75 -14.60 -6.84
N TRP A 223 9.80 -13.51 -7.60
CA TRP A 223 9.96 -12.17 -7.03
C TRP A 223 8.79 -11.79 -6.11
N ARG A 224 7.56 -12.03 -6.53
CA ARG A 224 6.36 -11.76 -5.74
C ARG A 224 6.33 -12.52 -4.42
N GLU A 225 6.73 -13.79 -4.43
CA GLU A 225 6.81 -14.63 -3.23
C GLU A 225 7.81 -14.06 -2.20
N VAL A 226 9.01 -13.70 -2.65
CA VAL A 226 10.04 -13.14 -1.77
C VAL A 226 9.62 -11.76 -1.25
N VAL A 227 9.08 -10.90 -2.11
CA VAL A 227 8.57 -9.59 -1.70
C VAL A 227 7.47 -9.74 -0.65
N SER A 228 6.53 -10.69 -0.81
CA SER A 228 5.49 -10.96 0.17
C SER A 228 6.07 -11.28 1.56
N LYS A 229 7.10 -12.14 1.63
CA LYS A 229 7.78 -12.48 2.90
C LYS A 229 8.41 -11.25 3.56
N VAL A 230 9.06 -10.39 2.77
CA VAL A 230 9.64 -9.13 3.27
C VAL A 230 8.55 -8.20 3.80
N ARG A 231 7.44 -8.07 3.08
CA ARG A 231 6.30 -7.21 3.51
C ARG A 231 5.64 -7.72 4.79
N GLU A 232 5.52 -9.02 4.98
CA GLU A 232 5.00 -9.61 6.23
C GLU A 232 5.90 -9.27 7.43
N ILE A 233 7.23 -9.25 7.27
CA ILE A 233 8.15 -8.82 8.32
C ILE A 233 7.87 -7.35 8.72
N TRP A 234 7.80 -6.45 7.75
CA TRP A 234 7.56 -5.02 8.00
C TRP A 234 6.18 -4.75 8.62
N ALA A 235 5.14 -5.47 8.20
CA ALA A 235 3.81 -5.36 8.79
C ALA A 235 3.81 -5.80 10.26
N THR A 236 4.48 -6.90 10.57
CA THR A 236 4.57 -7.41 11.95
C THR A 236 5.38 -6.46 12.84
N GLU A 237 6.50 -5.94 12.36
CA GLU A 237 7.30 -4.94 13.10
C GLU A 237 6.49 -3.68 13.42
N HIS A 238 5.66 -3.23 12.49
CA HIS A 238 4.81 -2.08 12.74
C HIS A 238 3.74 -2.40 13.79
N HIS A 239 2.89 -3.39 13.54
CA HIS A 239 1.71 -3.65 14.37
C HIS A 239 2.00 -4.27 15.73
N VAL A 240 3.08 -5.00 15.86
CA VAL A 240 3.36 -5.77 17.06
C VAL A 240 4.49 -5.14 17.88
N ILE A 241 5.60 -4.79 17.23
CA ILE A 241 6.77 -4.29 17.94
C ILE A 241 6.65 -2.80 18.25
N LYS A 242 6.36 -1.98 17.23
CA LYS A 242 6.32 -0.51 17.41
C LYS A 242 5.05 -0.04 18.11
N ASP A 243 3.87 -0.49 17.67
CA ASP A 243 2.61 -0.03 18.22
C ASP A 243 2.38 -0.51 19.66
N ARG A 244 2.93 -1.67 20.04
CA ARG A 244 2.70 -2.30 21.34
C ARG A 244 3.93 -2.26 22.26
N GLY A 245 5.07 -1.77 21.77
CA GLY A 245 6.31 -1.66 22.53
C GLY A 245 6.86 -3.01 22.98
N LEU A 246 6.65 -4.07 22.20
CA LEU A 246 7.11 -5.43 22.51
C LEU A 246 8.48 -5.71 21.90
N SER A 247 9.32 -6.48 22.60
CA SER A 247 10.51 -7.07 21.98
C SER A 247 10.13 -8.17 20.98
N ALA A 248 11.07 -8.60 20.12
CA ALA A 248 10.83 -9.70 19.20
C ALA A 248 10.49 -11.00 19.94
N GLU A 249 11.13 -11.26 21.08
CA GLU A 249 10.90 -12.44 21.92
C GLU A 249 9.51 -12.40 22.56
N GLU A 250 9.09 -11.27 23.11
CA GLU A 250 7.74 -11.08 23.66
C GLU A 250 6.65 -11.21 22.59
N CYS A 251 6.94 -10.80 21.35
CA CYS A 251 6.07 -11.05 20.20
C CYS A 251 5.88 -12.54 19.95
N VAL A 252 6.98 -13.30 19.94
CA VAL A 252 6.99 -14.75 19.76
C VAL A 252 6.19 -15.44 20.85
N GLU A 253 6.42 -15.08 22.12
CA GLU A 253 5.72 -15.65 23.28
C GLU A 253 4.20 -15.33 23.22
N LYS A 254 3.83 -14.09 22.90
CA LYS A 254 2.42 -13.72 22.74
C LYS A 254 1.74 -14.42 21.56
N ALA A 255 2.45 -14.60 20.44
CA ALA A 255 1.93 -15.35 19.31
C ALA A 255 1.63 -16.80 19.69
N ARG A 256 2.56 -17.48 20.37
CA ARG A 256 2.36 -18.83 20.87
C ARG A 256 1.18 -18.90 21.86
N TRP A 257 1.11 -17.93 22.75
CA TRP A 257 0.00 -17.86 23.71
C TRP A 257 -1.37 -17.74 23.02
N PHE A 258 -1.49 -16.91 21.96
CA PHE A 258 -2.73 -16.78 21.19
C PHE A 258 -3.08 -18.07 20.44
N ILE A 259 -2.10 -18.78 19.89
CA ILE A 259 -2.28 -20.06 19.19
C ILE A 259 -2.75 -21.14 20.17
N GLU A 260 -2.10 -21.25 21.34
CA GLU A 260 -2.36 -22.28 22.34
C GLU A 260 -3.70 -22.08 23.08
N ASN A 261 -4.15 -20.83 23.26
CA ASN A 261 -5.34 -20.50 24.05
C ASN A 261 -6.59 -20.26 23.22
N GLY A 262 -6.57 -20.51 21.89
CA GLY A 262 -7.73 -20.78 21.03
C GLY A 262 -8.96 -19.89 21.17
N GLU A 263 -8.82 -18.64 21.62
CA GLU A 263 -9.92 -17.69 21.64
C GLU A 263 -10.19 -17.20 20.21
N ASN A 264 -11.13 -17.83 19.53
CA ASN A 264 -11.58 -17.54 18.18
C ASN A 264 -12.10 -16.11 18.06
N ASN A 265 -11.20 -15.19 17.75
CA ASN A 265 -11.53 -13.86 17.30
C ASN A 265 -10.70 -13.58 16.04
N ARG A 266 -11.35 -13.19 14.94
CA ARG A 266 -10.75 -12.88 13.63
C ARG A 266 -9.52 -11.98 13.74
N TYR A 267 -9.47 -11.12 14.74
CA TYR A 267 -8.33 -10.26 15.08
C TYR A 267 -7.14 -11.06 15.64
N LYS A 268 -7.41 -12.09 16.46
CA LYS A 268 -6.38 -12.94 17.07
C LYS A 268 -5.78 -13.92 16.05
N GLU A 269 -6.59 -14.46 15.14
CA GLU A 269 -6.11 -15.28 14.02
C GLU A 269 -5.18 -14.49 13.11
N TYR A 270 -5.55 -13.24 12.78
CA TYR A 270 -4.70 -12.36 11.98
C TYR A 270 -3.35 -12.07 12.67
N PHE A 271 -3.36 -11.70 13.95
CA PHE A 271 -2.14 -11.47 14.72
C PHE A 271 -1.31 -12.73 14.91
N GLY A 272 -1.93 -13.87 15.15
CA GLY A 272 -1.25 -15.18 15.24
C GLY A 272 -0.52 -15.48 13.95
N SER A 273 -1.19 -15.36 12.81
CA SER A 273 -0.60 -15.60 11.49
C SER A 273 0.55 -14.63 11.18
N LEU A 274 0.43 -13.35 11.51
CA LEU A 274 1.50 -12.38 11.33
C LEU A 274 2.74 -12.76 12.17
N CYS A 275 2.53 -13.14 13.42
CA CYS A 275 3.63 -13.50 14.32
C CYS A 275 4.31 -14.81 13.91
N GLU A 276 3.58 -15.83 13.44
CA GLU A 276 4.16 -17.05 12.88
C GLU A 276 5.06 -16.73 11.69
N LYS A 277 4.57 -15.97 10.72
CA LYS A 277 5.34 -15.55 9.56
C LYS A 277 6.56 -14.72 9.95
N TYR A 278 6.44 -13.86 10.96
CA TYR A 278 7.55 -13.07 11.45
C TYR A 278 8.65 -13.95 12.06
N ILE A 279 8.29 -14.95 12.87
CA ILE A 279 9.23 -15.91 13.45
C ILE A 279 10.02 -16.63 12.36
N ASP A 280 9.33 -17.04 11.29
CA ASP A 280 9.96 -17.78 10.20
C ASP A 280 10.84 -16.91 9.31
N PHE A 281 10.43 -15.68 9.05
CA PHE A 281 11.06 -14.82 8.04
C PHE A 281 12.09 -13.85 8.63
N LYS A 282 11.86 -13.32 9.84
CA LYS A 282 12.71 -12.30 10.46
C LYS A 282 14.19 -12.68 10.57
N PRO A 283 14.55 -13.92 10.97
CA PRO A 283 15.96 -14.34 11.02
C PRO A 283 16.67 -14.25 9.67
N ASN A 284 15.91 -14.29 8.57
CA ASN A 284 16.41 -14.25 7.21
C ASN A 284 16.12 -12.91 6.49
N GLN A 285 15.67 -11.88 7.19
CA GLN A 285 15.21 -10.62 6.57
C GLN A 285 16.22 -10.05 5.59
N MET A 286 17.47 -9.85 5.99
CA MET A 286 18.51 -9.30 5.12
C MET A 286 18.75 -10.17 3.87
N LYS A 287 18.65 -11.50 4.00
CA LYS A 287 18.78 -12.41 2.88
C LYS A 287 17.61 -12.30 1.94
N LEU A 288 16.37 -12.25 2.47
CA LEU A 288 15.13 -12.10 1.67
C LEU A 288 15.11 -10.75 0.95
N GLU A 289 15.53 -9.68 1.61
CA GLU A 289 15.61 -8.35 0.99
C GLU A 289 16.63 -8.31 -0.15
N LYS A 290 17.79 -8.94 0.04
CA LYS A 290 18.81 -9.08 -1.00
C LYS A 290 18.31 -9.96 -2.16
N GLU A 291 17.64 -11.06 -1.86
CA GLU A 291 17.05 -11.96 -2.86
C GLU A 291 15.97 -11.27 -3.70
N ALA A 292 15.11 -10.43 -3.07
CA ALA A 292 14.13 -9.63 -3.79
C ALA A 292 14.79 -8.64 -4.75
N ASP A 293 15.88 -8.01 -4.34
CA ASP A 293 16.65 -7.08 -5.19
C ASP A 293 17.34 -7.83 -6.34
N GLU A 294 17.94 -9.00 -6.08
CA GLU A 294 18.58 -9.85 -7.10
C GLU A 294 17.57 -10.37 -8.12
N LEU A 295 16.38 -10.83 -7.66
CA LEU A 295 15.32 -11.26 -8.57
C LEU A 295 14.78 -10.11 -9.43
N MET A 296 14.71 -8.88 -8.91
CA MET A 296 14.38 -7.71 -9.71
C MET A 296 15.45 -7.42 -10.77
N ASP A 297 16.73 -7.62 -10.46
CA ASP A 297 17.83 -7.44 -11.41
C ASP A 297 17.78 -8.49 -12.53
N LEU A 298 17.54 -9.77 -12.19
CA LEU A 298 17.42 -10.87 -13.13
C LEU A 298 16.28 -10.70 -14.15
N LEU A 299 15.25 -9.90 -13.80
CA LEU A 299 14.19 -9.58 -14.78
C LEU A 299 14.71 -8.86 -16.03
N TYR A 300 15.89 -8.23 -15.96
CA TYR A 300 16.46 -7.43 -17.03
C TYR A 300 17.74 -8.04 -17.66
N GLU A 301 18.13 -9.24 -17.23
CA GLU A 301 19.17 -10.06 -17.87
C GLU A 301 18.56 -10.97 -18.94
#